data_15d81bfe52a0a0cb441d93cbd47617ea
#
_entry.id   15d81bfe52a0a0cb441d93cbd47617ea
#
_cell.length_a   1.000
_cell.length_b   1.000
_cell.length_c   1.000
_cell.angle_alpha   90.00
_cell.angle_beta   90.00
_cell.angle_gamma   90.00
#
_symmetry.space_group_name_H-M   'P 1'
#
loop_
_entity.id
_entity.type
_entity.pdbx_description
1 polymer ?
#
loop_
_entity_poly.entity_id
_entity_poly.type
_entity_poly.pdbx_seq_one_letter_code
_entity_poly.pdbx_strand_id
1 'polypeptide(L)'
;AGRGERMRPLTDTTHKPILAVHGKPLMQWHMEALARSGHHDQLINTAWLGDQIESQFGLNPDLPSVGHIRLRYSHEGKDFGYALETAGGIVRALPFLAPVFWVVAGDIYAPDFDFSNQAAQDFKFSDKLAHIWLVPNPPHNLGGDFGLSDEGLALNLPKPASLLTFSTFAMYKKEFFDPQFTGMPVGNPQGK
;
A
#
# COMPACT_ATOMS: atom_id res chain seq x y z
N ALA A 1 3.41 -6.78 4.32
CA ALA A 1 4.12 -6.92 5.60
C ALA A 1 5.22 -8.01 5.54
N GLY A 2 6.09 -7.94 4.55
CA GLY A 2 7.19 -8.89 4.34
C GLY A 2 8.31 -8.77 5.39
N ARG A 3 9.16 -9.81 5.50
CA ARG A 3 10.28 -9.87 6.47
C ARG A 3 11.49 -9.02 6.09
N GLY A 4 11.52 -8.41 4.89
CA GLY A 4 12.63 -7.57 4.45
C GLY A 4 13.96 -8.31 4.28
N GLU A 5 13.95 -9.60 3.95
CA GLU A 5 15.11 -10.50 3.96
C GLU A 5 16.30 -10.00 3.16
N ARG A 6 16.05 -9.26 2.07
CA ARG A 6 17.11 -8.66 1.23
C ARG A 6 17.92 -7.55 1.93
N MET A 7 17.44 -7.05 3.06
CA MET A 7 18.08 -5.97 3.83
C MET A 7 18.73 -6.45 5.13
N ARG A 8 18.87 -7.79 5.31
CA ARG A 8 19.59 -8.31 6.47
C ARG A 8 21.04 -7.83 6.50
N PRO A 9 21.61 -7.57 7.68
CA PRO A 9 21.06 -7.85 9.03
C PRO A 9 20.15 -6.76 9.60
N LEU A 10 19.93 -5.62 8.89
CA LEU A 10 19.15 -4.49 9.41
C LEU A 10 17.70 -4.86 9.78
N THR A 11 17.12 -5.81 9.03
CA THR A 11 15.73 -6.23 9.20
C THR A 11 15.55 -7.46 10.11
N ASP A 12 16.62 -7.95 10.73
CA ASP A 12 16.52 -9.06 11.71
C ASP A 12 15.83 -8.60 13.01
N THR A 13 16.08 -7.35 13.41
CA THR A 13 15.57 -6.77 14.65
C THR A 13 14.65 -5.57 14.46
N THR A 14 14.65 -4.93 13.27
CA THR A 14 13.88 -3.73 12.99
C THR A 14 12.99 -3.94 11.77
N HIS A 15 11.71 -3.63 11.90
CA HIS A 15 10.78 -3.75 10.77
C HIS A 15 11.15 -2.75 9.66
N LYS A 16 11.22 -3.19 8.40
CA LYS A 16 11.70 -2.37 7.27
C LYS A 16 11.01 -0.99 7.16
N PRO A 17 9.67 -0.86 7.28
CA PRO A 17 8.97 0.42 7.23
C PRO A 17 9.40 1.46 8.27
N ILE A 18 10.00 1.05 9.38
CA ILE A 18 10.47 1.97 10.43
C ILE A 18 11.98 2.21 10.39
N LEU A 19 12.70 1.63 9.43
CA LEU A 19 14.08 2.03 9.19
C LEU A 19 14.15 3.51 8.78
N ALA A 20 15.10 4.23 9.38
CA ALA A 20 15.21 5.66 9.14
C ALA A 20 15.89 5.96 7.80
N VAL A 21 15.28 6.84 7.02
CA VAL A 21 15.83 7.45 5.81
C VAL A 21 15.75 8.97 5.99
N HIS A 22 16.89 9.65 5.90
CA HIS A 22 17.02 11.08 6.21
C HIS A 22 16.46 11.45 7.60
N GLY A 23 16.73 10.61 8.60
CA GLY A 23 16.34 10.86 9.99
C GLY A 23 14.87 10.56 10.31
N LYS A 24 14.08 10.02 9.36
CA LYS A 24 12.65 9.75 9.50
C LYS A 24 12.34 8.31 9.06
N PRO A 25 11.45 7.56 9.76
CA PRO A 25 11.00 6.25 9.32
C PRO A 25 10.45 6.26 7.89
N LEU A 26 10.77 5.23 7.10
CA LEU A 26 10.30 5.12 5.70
C LEU A 26 8.80 5.34 5.57
N MET A 27 8.00 4.64 6.35
CA MET A 27 6.54 4.76 6.27
C MET A 27 6.01 6.14 6.68
N GLN A 28 6.73 6.87 7.54
CA GLN A 28 6.30 8.21 7.99
C GLN A 28 6.29 9.22 6.84
N TRP A 29 7.16 9.08 5.84
CA TRP A 29 7.14 9.91 4.64
C TRP A 29 5.78 9.83 3.93
N HIS A 30 5.22 8.61 3.80
CA HIS A 30 3.91 8.40 3.17
C HIS A 30 2.77 8.83 4.08
N MET A 31 2.87 8.57 5.39
CA MET A 31 1.86 9.01 6.37
C MET A 31 1.67 10.52 6.32
N GLU A 32 2.77 11.27 6.29
CA GLU A 32 2.74 12.73 6.19
C GLU A 32 2.26 13.22 4.81
N ALA A 33 2.69 12.56 3.72
CA ALA A 33 2.24 12.91 2.36
C ALA A 33 0.72 12.69 2.20
N LEU A 34 0.20 11.57 2.68
CA LEU A 34 -1.24 11.31 2.73
C LEU A 34 -2.00 12.36 3.56
N ALA A 35 -1.47 12.72 4.74
CA ALA A 35 -2.10 13.72 5.60
C ALA A 35 -2.10 15.12 4.97
N ARG A 36 -1.03 15.53 4.27
CA ARG A 36 -1.00 16.78 3.49
C ARG A 36 -2.09 16.85 2.43
N SER A 37 -2.46 15.70 1.87
CA SER A 37 -3.56 15.57 0.90
C SER A 37 -4.93 15.35 1.56
N GLY A 38 -5.04 15.53 2.89
CA GLY A 38 -6.29 15.44 3.64
C GLY A 38 -6.65 14.02 4.12
N HIS A 39 -5.79 13.01 3.91
CA HIS A 39 -6.03 11.64 4.35
C HIS A 39 -5.47 11.41 5.76
N HIS A 40 -6.15 11.96 6.78
CA HIS A 40 -5.73 11.85 8.18
C HIS A 40 -6.12 10.53 8.85
N ASP A 41 -7.09 9.79 8.32
CA ASP A 41 -7.45 8.45 8.78
C ASP A 41 -6.67 7.42 7.96
N GLN A 42 -5.75 6.72 8.60
CA GLN A 42 -4.87 5.77 7.92
C GLN A 42 -4.93 4.41 8.60
N LEU A 43 -4.95 3.34 7.79
CA LEU A 43 -4.91 1.96 8.27
C LEU A 43 -3.59 1.32 7.89
N ILE A 44 -2.95 0.66 8.85
CA ILE A 44 -1.67 -0.02 8.68
C ILE A 44 -1.88 -1.51 8.85
N ASN A 45 -1.60 -2.29 7.79
CA ASN A 45 -1.54 -3.75 7.87
C ASN A 45 -0.21 -4.17 8.47
N THR A 46 -0.25 -4.94 9.55
CA THR A 46 0.93 -5.44 10.25
C THR A 46 0.94 -6.97 10.31
N ALA A 47 2.14 -7.57 10.10
CA ALA A 47 2.35 -9.00 10.30
C ALA A 47 3.63 -9.24 11.12
N TRP A 48 4.80 -9.28 10.46
CA TRP A 48 6.08 -9.45 11.12
C TRP A 48 6.49 -8.18 11.87
N LEU A 49 6.88 -8.30 13.16
CA LEU A 49 7.31 -7.20 14.02
C LEU A 49 6.33 -5.99 14.04
N GLY A 50 5.03 -6.24 13.84
CA GLY A 50 4.01 -5.18 13.78
C GLY A 50 3.92 -4.35 15.05
N ASP A 51 4.22 -4.94 16.20
CA ASP A 51 4.20 -4.26 17.50
C ASP A 51 5.22 -3.10 17.57
N GLN A 52 6.31 -3.17 16.81
CA GLN A 52 7.27 -2.08 16.74
C GLN A 52 6.67 -0.81 16.09
N ILE A 53 5.84 -0.99 15.05
CA ILE A 53 5.15 0.13 14.39
C ILE A 53 4.16 0.75 15.36
N GLU A 54 3.34 -0.08 16.02
CA GLU A 54 2.33 0.40 16.98
C GLU A 54 2.99 1.09 18.19
N SER A 55 4.10 0.54 18.69
CA SER A 55 4.86 1.17 19.78
C SER A 55 5.46 2.51 19.39
N GLN A 56 5.87 2.67 18.13
CA GLN A 56 6.51 3.91 17.65
C GLN A 56 5.49 5.01 17.38
N PHE A 57 4.33 4.70 16.81
CA PHE A 57 3.38 5.69 16.34
C PHE A 57 2.11 5.78 17.22
N GLY A 58 1.75 4.73 17.94
CA GLY A 58 0.47 4.69 18.67
C GLY A 58 -0.74 4.79 17.75
N LEU A 59 -1.86 5.27 18.29
CA LEU A 59 -3.12 5.42 17.54
C LEU A 59 -3.34 6.82 16.98
N ASN A 60 -2.75 7.85 17.60
CA ASN A 60 -2.97 9.25 17.25
C ASN A 60 -1.64 10.02 17.27
N PRO A 61 -0.68 9.68 16.39
CA PRO A 61 0.60 10.38 16.41
C PRO A 61 0.44 11.85 15.98
N ASP A 62 1.23 12.70 16.62
CA ASP A 62 1.42 14.09 16.21
C ASP A 62 2.70 14.16 15.35
N LEU A 63 2.51 14.28 14.05
CA LEU A 63 3.63 14.29 13.09
C LEU A 63 4.05 15.72 12.80
N PRO A 64 5.35 16.07 12.92
CA PRO A 64 5.83 17.46 12.92
C PRO A 64 5.38 18.30 11.72
N SER A 65 5.22 17.67 10.55
CA SER A 65 4.90 18.39 9.30
C SER A 65 3.41 18.51 8.99
N VAL A 66 2.54 17.77 9.70
CA VAL A 66 1.11 17.65 9.35
C VAL A 66 0.18 17.63 10.56
N GLY A 67 0.72 17.62 11.79
CA GLY A 67 -0.08 17.51 13.01
C GLY A 67 -0.65 16.11 13.24
N HIS A 68 -1.80 16.07 13.91
CA HIS A 68 -2.43 14.80 14.31
C HIS A 68 -3.02 14.03 13.14
N ILE A 69 -2.73 12.72 13.12
CA ILE A 69 -3.43 11.75 12.27
C ILE A 69 -4.02 10.65 13.14
N ARG A 70 -4.95 9.88 12.60
CA ARG A 70 -5.54 8.72 13.27
C ARG A 70 -5.09 7.45 12.60
N LEU A 71 -4.50 6.54 13.38
CA LEU A 71 -4.05 5.25 12.91
C LEU A 71 -4.96 4.14 13.40
N ARG A 72 -5.22 3.20 12.52
CA ARG A 72 -5.83 1.91 12.83
C ARG A 72 -4.88 0.82 12.37
N TYR A 73 -4.75 -0.23 13.17
CA TYR A 73 -3.91 -1.37 12.84
C TYR A 73 -4.75 -2.60 12.49
N SER A 74 -4.35 -3.30 11.44
CA SER A 74 -4.87 -4.61 11.06
C SER A 74 -3.77 -5.64 11.34
N HIS A 75 -3.93 -6.40 12.43
CA HIS A 75 -2.91 -7.31 12.96
C HIS A 75 -3.00 -8.70 12.30
N GLU A 76 -2.52 -8.83 11.06
CA GLU A 76 -2.53 -10.10 10.34
C GLU A 76 -1.71 -11.18 11.07
N GLY A 77 -0.50 -10.81 11.50
CA GLY A 77 0.40 -11.75 12.21
C GLY A 77 -0.17 -12.28 13.51
N LYS A 78 -0.88 -11.46 14.30
CA LYS A 78 -1.50 -11.87 15.56
C LYS A 78 -2.70 -12.79 15.33
N ASP A 79 -3.51 -12.46 14.33
CA ASP A 79 -4.79 -13.13 14.12
C ASP A 79 -4.69 -14.39 13.26
N PHE A 80 -3.71 -14.45 12.35
CA PHE A 80 -3.54 -15.57 11.42
C PHE A 80 -2.18 -16.29 11.53
N GLY A 81 -1.22 -15.71 12.24
CA GLY A 81 0.13 -16.23 12.36
C GLY A 81 1.04 -15.98 11.15
N TYR A 82 0.52 -15.35 10.09
CA TYR A 82 1.25 -15.03 8.85
C TYR A 82 0.70 -13.77 8.18
N ALA A 83 1.42 -13.25 7.18
CA ALA A 83 0.95 -12.13 6.35
C ALA A 83 -0.05 -12.63 5.30
N LEU A 84 -1.17 -11.92 5.14
CA LEU A 84 -2.22 -12.24 4.17
C LEU A 84 -1.87 -11.79 2.74
N GLU A 85 -0.64 -11.29 2.54
CA GLU A 85 -0.22 -10.61 1.31
C GLU A 85 -1.08 -9.35 1.03
N THR A 86 -0.80 -8.66 -0.07
CA THR A 86 -1.45 -7.35 -0.33
C THR A 86 -2.97 -7.49 -0.47
N ALA A 87 -3.44 -8.41 -1.30
CA ALA A 87 -4.87 -8.56 -1.56
C ALA A 87 -5.64 -9.02 -0.32
N GLY A 88 -5.14 -10.04 0.39
CA GLY A 88 -5.77 -10.54 1.62
C GLY A 88 -5.83 -9.49 2.73
N GLY A 89 -4.75 -8.71 2.88
CA GLY A 89 -4.71 -7.60 3.83
C GLY A 89 -5.73 -6.51 3.52
N ILE A 90 -5.91 -6.17 2.24
CA ILE A 90 -6.93 -5.20 1.81
C ILE A 90 -8.33 -5.74 2.08
N VAL A 91 -8.62 -6.99 1.68
CA VAL A 91 -9.94 -7.62 1.90
C VAL A 91 -10.31 -7.59 3.38
N ARG A 92 -9.36 -7.92 4.26
CA ARG A 92 -9.56 -7.83 5.72
C ARG A 92 -9.86 -6.41 6.19
N ALA A 93 -9.22 -5.42 5.58
CA ALA A 93 -9.35 -4.01 5.94
C ALA A 93 -10.62 -3.35 5.40
N LEU A 94 -11.30 -3.93 4.40
CA LEU A 94 -12.45 -3.34 3.70
C LEU A 94 -13.53 -2.73 4.61
N PRO A 95 -13.91 -3.34 5.76
CA PRO A 95 -14.93 -2.76 6.64
C PRO A 95 -14.54 -1.36 7.18
N PHE A 96 -13.26 -1.05 7.21
CA PHE A 96 -12.71 0.19 7.78
C PHE A 96 -12.28 1.20 6.72
N LEU A 97 -12.26 0.83 5.45
CA LEU A 97 -11.82 1.68 4.34
C LEU A 97 -12.98 2.52 3.78
N ALA A 98 -12.65 3.64 3.14
CA ALA A 98 -13.60 4.41 2.35
C ALA A 98 -14.01 3.66 1.07
N PRO A 99 -15.10 4.04 0.38
CA PRO A 99 -15.48 3.43 -0.90
C PRO A 99 -14.36 3.51 -1.96
N VAL A 100 -13.59 4.59 -1.97
CA VAL A 100 -12.35 4.77 -2.74
C VAL A 100 -11.23 5.03 -1.73
N PHE A 101 -10.12 4.33 -1.86
CA PHE A 101 -9.00 4.42 -0.93
C PHE A 101 -7.64 4.26 -1.61
N TRP A 102 -6.64 4.91 -1.02
CA TRP A 102 -5.24 4.75 -1.40
C TRP A 102 -4.64 3.49 -0.77
N VAL A 103 -3.72 2.87 -1.50
CA VAL A 103 -2.85 1.80 -0.99
C VAL A 103 -1.41 2.15 -1.35
N VAL A 104 -0.51 2.00 -0.38
CA VAL A 104 0.92 2.23 -0.58
C VAL A 104 1.74 1.26 0.28
N ALA A 105 2.84 0.76 -0.25
CA ALA A 105 3.77 -0.03 0.53
C ALA A 105 4.58 0.88 1.47
N GLY A 106 4.60 0.55 2.76
CA GLY A 106 5.29 1.36 3.78
C GLY A 106 6.82 1.24 3.75
N ASP A 107 7.40 0.47 2.82
CA ASP A 107 8.81 0.12 2.77
C ASP A 107 9.54 0.63 1.51
N ILE A 108 8.95 1.59 0.82
CA ILE A 108 9.55 2.32 -0.30
C ILE A 108 9.84 3.77 0.10
N TYR A 109 10.73 4.43 -0.63
CA TYR A 109 11.06 5.83 -0.45
C TYR A 109 10.68 6.63 -1.70
N ALA A 110 9.63 7.42 -1.61
CA ALA A 110 9.15 8.31 -2.67
C ALA A 110 8.58 9.60 -2.05
N PRO A 111 9.46 10.49 -1.55
CA PRO A 111 9.06 11.65 -0.76
C PRO A 111 8.25 12.68 -1.57
N ASP A 112 8.44 12.69 -2.88
CA ASP A 112 7.82 13.64 -3.80
C ASP A 112 6.56 13.10 -4.48
N PHE A 113 6.09 11.89 -4.09
CA PHE A 113 4.84 11.35 -4.64
C PHE A 113 3.66 12.18 -4.16
N ASP A 114 2.89 12.71 -5.12
CA ASP A 114 1.68 13.49 -4.87
C ASP A 114 0.45 12.58 -4.79
N PHE A 115 -0.16 12.52 -3.59
CA PHE A 115 -1.47 11.89 -3.40
C PHE A 115 -2.59 12.84 -3.86
N SER A 116 -2.61 13.12 -5.15
CA SER A 116 -3.44 14.14 -5.80
C SER A 116 -4.94 13.94 -5.52
N ASN A 117 -5.56 14.94 -4.91
CA ASN A 117 -7.01 14.97 -4.70
C ASN A 117 -7.77 15.02 -6.04
N GLN A 118 -7.21 15.67 -7.06
CA GLN A 118 -7.81 15.70 -8.40
C GLN A 118 -7.83 14.30 -9.01
N ALA A 119 -6.70 13.58 -8.98
CA ALA A 119 -6.64 12.19 -9.47
C ALA A 119 -7.62 11.27 -8.72
N ALA A 120 -7.77 11.48 -7.41
CA ALA A 120 -8.74 10.71 -6.60
C ALA A 120 -10.19 11.01 -7.00
N GLN A 121 -10.53 12.27 -7.30
CA GLN A 121 -11.88 12.64 -7.78
C GLN A 121 -12.14 12.08 -9.18
N ASP A 122 -11.19 12.22 -10.10
CA ASP A 122 -11.31 11.69 -11.46
C ASP A 122 -11.50 10.17 -11.44
N PHE A 123 -10.71 9.46 -10.63
CA PHE A 123 -10.85 8.03 -10.44
C PHE A 123 -12.20 7.65 -9.81
N LYS A 124 -12.65 8.37 -8.80
CA LYS A 124 -13.95 8.13 -8.13
C LYS A 124 -15.11 8.12 -9.11
N PHE A 125 -15.11 9.05 -10.06
CA PHE A 125 -16.20 9.19 -11.05
C PHE A 125 -15.98 8.39 -12.34
N SER A 126 -14.83 7.74 -12.51
CA SER A 126 -14.56 6.84 -13.64
C SER A 126 -15.30 5.51 -13.49
N ASP A 127 -15.33 4.72 -14.56
CA ASP A 127 -15.82 3.33 -14.59
C ASP A 127 -14.74 2.31 -14.12
N LYS A 128 -13.53 2.78 -13.81
CA LYS A 128 -12.41 1.92 -13.42
C LYS A 128 -12.50 1.53 -11.94
N LEU A 129 -12.06 0.31 -11.62
CA LEU A 129 -12.08 -0.25 -10.25
C LEU A 129 -10.73 -0.16 -9.56
N ALA A 130 -9.65 0.00 -10.33
CA ALA A 130 -8.29 0.19 -9.85
C ALA A 130 -7.58 1.27 -10.67
N HIS A 131 -6.73 2.05 -10.03
CA HIS A 131 -5.80 2.97 -10.63
C HIS A 131 -4.42 2.73 -10.01
N ILE A 132 -3.44 2.38 -10.83
CA ILE A 132 -2.08 2.05 -10.38
C ILE A 132 -1.07 2.97 -11.05
N TRP A 133 0.02 3.25 -10.35
CA TRP A 133 1.15 4.01 -10.91
C TRP A 133 2.23 3.05 -11.38
N LEU A 134 2.59 3.17 -12.64
CA LEU A 134 3.67 2.42 -13.27
C LEU A 134 4.90 3.32 -13.44
N VAL A 135 6.07 2.76 -13.22
CA VAL A 135 7.36 3.45 -13.35
C VAL A 135 8.30 2.67 -14.28
N PRO A 136 9.32 3.31 -14.85
CA PRO A 136 10.39 2.60 -15.57
C PRO A 136 10.99 1.49 -14.70
N ASN A 137 11.40 0.41 -15.32
CA ASN A 137 11.91 -0.75 -14.63
C ASN A 137 13.22 -0.44 -13.87
N PRO A 138 13.24 -0.60 -12.56
CA PRO A 138 14.46 -0.45 -11.77
C PRO A 138 15.40 -1.67 -11.99
N PRO A 139 16.70 -1.56 -11.63
CA PRO A 139 17.67 -2.65 -11.83
C PRO A 139 17.28 -3.99 -11.20
N HIS A 140 16.47 -3.97 -10.16
CA HIS A 140 16.02 -5.19 -9.45
C HIS A 140 14.75 -5.81 -10.04
N ASN A 141 14.08 -5.15 -11.01
CA ASN A 141 12.89 -5.66 -11.72
C ASN A 141 12.93 -5.30 -13.21
N LEU A 142 13.95 -5.79 -13.92
CA LEU A 142 14.11 -5.51 -15.36
C LEU A 142 12.97 -6.06 -16.21
N GLY A 143 12.26 -7.09 -15.72
CA GLY A 143 11.15 -7.73 -16.42
C GLY A 143 9.87 -6.91 -16.41
N GLY A 144 9.70 -5.99 -15.46
CA GLY A 144 8.47 -5.25 -15.24
C GLY A 144 7.28 -6.13 -14.82
N ASP A 145 6.15 -5.50 -14.54
CA ASP A 145 4.96 -6.17 -14.03
C ASP A 145 3.76 -6.05 -15.00
N PHE A 146 3.53 -4.86 -15.56
CA PHE A 146 2.38 -4.53 -16.41
C PHE A 146 2.81 -3.79 -17.68
N GLY A 147 2.11 -4.06 -18.78
CA GLY A 147 2.14 -3.18 -19.94
C GLY A 147 1.19 -2.00 -19.77
N LEU A 148 1.31 -1.05 -20.70
CA LEU A 148 0.43 0.11 -20.77
C LEU A 148 -0.12 0.21 -22.19
N SER A 149 -1.46 0.32 -22.33
CA SER A 149 -2.08 0.61 -23.61
C SER A 149 -2.01 2.09 -23.94
N ASP A 150 -2.31 2.44 -25.20
CA ASP A 150 -2.37 3.83 -25.65
C ASP A 150 -3.46 4.65 -24.93
N GLU A 151 -4.51 3.98 -24.44
CA GLU A 151 -5.58 4.56 -23.63
C GLU A 151 -5.25 4.65 -22.15
N GLY A 152 -4.03 4.27 -21.74
CA GLY A 152 -3.59 4.32 -20.35
C GLY A 152 -4.09 3.16 -19.49
N LEU A 153 -4.50 2.02 -20.10
CA LEU A 153 -4.91 0.84 -19.34
C LEU A 153 -3.72 -0.07 -19.02
N ALA A 154 -3.64 -0.56 -17.79
CA ALA A 154 -2.66 -1.55 -17.39
C ALA A 154 -3.00 -2.90 -18.04
N LEU A 155 -2.02 -3.51 -18.72
CA LEU A 155 -2.16 -4.77 -19.44
C LEU A 155 -1.38 -5.87 -18.72
N ASN A 156 -2.09 -6.92 -18.32
CA ASN A 156 -1.47 -8.10 -17.71
C ASN A 156 -1.34 -9.27 -18.70
N LEU A 157 -2.39 -9.54 -19.47
CA LEU A 157 -2.43 -10.63 -20.45
C LEU A 157 -3.16 -10.19 -21.74
N PRO A 158 -2.65 -10.60 -22.94
CA PRO A 158 -1.35 -11.24 -23.16
C PRO A 158 -0.22 -10.30 -22.76
N LYS A 159 0.94 -10.84 -22.36
CA LYS A 159 2.08 -9.99 -21.96
C LYS A 159 2.52 -9.13 -23.16
N PRO A 160 2.48 -7.81 -23.05
CA PRO A 160 2.98 -6.92 -24.10
C PRO A 160 4.50 -7.02 -24.22
N ALA A 161 5.04 -6.53 -25.33
CA ALA A 161 6.50 -6.56 -25.60
C ALA A 161 7.31 -5.70 -24.62
N SER A 162 6.69 -4.67 -24.03
CA SER A 162 7.32 -3.80 -23.04
C SER A 162 6.48 -3.76 -21.78
N LEU A 163 7.12 -3.95 -20.63
CA LEU A 163 6.49 -3.88 -19.31
C LEU A 163 7.10 -2.75 -18.49
N LEU A 164 6.30 -2.21 -17.60
CA LEU A 164 6.67 -1.23 -16.57
C LEU A 164 6.49 -1.85 -15.19
N THR A 165 7.20 -1.31 -14.21
CA THR A 165 7.13 -1.78 -12.82
C THR A 165 5.98 -1.11 -12.08
N PHE A 166 5.21 -1.88 -11.31
CA PHE A 166 4.23 -1.35 -10.38
C PHE A 166 4.94 -0.67 -9.20
N SER A 167 4.70 0.61 -9.05
CA SER A 167 5.35 1.44 -8.02
C SER A 167 4.89 1.14 -6.60
N THR A 168 3.86 0.30 -6.41
CA THR A 168 3.13 0.04 -5.17
C THR A 168 2.20 1.17 -4.71
N PHE A 169 2.07 2.25 -5.49
CA PHE A 169 1.02 3.25 -5.29
C PHE A 169 -0.21 2.88 -6.10
N ALA A 170 -1.35 2.85 -5.44
CA ALA A 170 -2.62 2.53 -6.09
C ALA A 170 -3.80 3.21 -5.41
N MET A 171 -4.88 3.40 -6.16
CA MET A 171 -6.21 3.63 -5.64
C MET A 171 -7.11 2.47 -6.06
N TYR A 172 -8.00 2.09 -5.17
CA TYR A 172 -9.00 1.06 -5.44
C TYR A 172 -10.38 1.53 -5.02
N LYS A 173 -11.41 1.03 -5.74
CA LYS A 173 -12.78 1.01 -5.25
C LYS A 173 -13.02 -0.29 -4.47
N LYS A 174 -13.84 -0.25 -3.42
CA LYS A 174 -14.19 -1.46 -2.65
C LYS A 174 -14.75 -2.58 -3.52
N GLU A 175 -15.50 -2.21 -4.54
CA GLU A 175 -16.12 -3.13 -5.50
C GLU A 175 -15.09 -4.00 -6.22
N PHE A 176 -13.84 -3.53 -6.38
CA PHE A 176 -12.75 -4.34 -6.96
C PHE A 176 -12.53 -5.66 -6.20
N PHE A 177 -12.80 -5.65 -4.90
CA PHE A 177 -12.63 -6.80 -4.00
C PHE A 177 -13.93 -7.55 -3.74
N ASP A 178 -15.00 -7.23 -4.45
CA ASP A 178 -16.24 -8.01 -4.39
C ASP A 178 -16.01 -9.41 -4.95
N PRO A 179 -16.52 -10.48 -4.29
CA PRO A 179 -16.37 -11.87 -4.75
C PRO A 179 -16.81 -12.13 -6.19
N GLN A 180 -17.83 -11.41 -6.68
CA GLN A 180 -18.28 -11.52 -8.06
C GLN A 180 -17.24 -11.10 -9.09
N PHE A 181 -16.30 -10.19 -8.73
CA PHE A 181 -15.22 -9.73 -9.61
C PHE A 181 -13.91 -10.48 -9.36
N THR A 182 -13.66 -10.92 -8.15
CA THR A 182 -12.38 -11.53 -7.76
C THR A 182 -12.42 -13.05 -7.70
N GLY A 183 -13.61 -13.63 -7.59
CA GLY A 183 -13.78 -15.06 -7.31
C GLY A 183 -13.32 -15.48 -5.93
N MET A 184 -12.90 -14.53 -5.08
CA MET A 184 -12.45 -14.79 -3.73
C MET A 184 -13.58 -14.55 -2.73
N PRO A 185 -13.85 -15.47 -1.79
CA PRO A 185 -14.78 -15.23 -0.70
C PRO A 185 -14.30 -14.06 0.16
N VAL A 186 -15.18 -13.13 0.50
CA VAL A 186 -14.89 -12.05 1.45
C VAL A 186 -14.51 -12.69 2.80
N GLY A 187 -13.32 -12.37 3.30
CA GLY A 187 -12.83 -12.90 4.56
C GLY A 187 -12.12 -14.26 4.47
N ASN A 188 -11.80 -14.76 3.28
CA ASN A 188 -10.92 -15.93 3.17
C ASN A 188 -9.46 -15.51 3.43
N PRO A 189 -8.85 -15.93 4.57
CA PRO A 189 -7.47 -15.56 4.89
C PRO A 189 -6.41 -16.24 4.01
N GLN A 190 -6.81 -17.21 3.20
CA GLN A 190 -5.92 -18.00 2.33
C GLN A 190 -6.00 -17.60 0.85
N GLY A 191 -6.54 -16.44 0.54
CA GLY A 191 -6.56 -15.91 -0.83
C GLY A 191 -5.14 -15.79 -1.39
N LYS A 192 -4.70 -16.85 -2.09
CA LYS A 192 -3.51 -16.88 -2.93
C LYS A 192 -3.88 -16.50 -4.35
#